data_5c9713a4445fcd57976186575d003c82
#
_entry.id   5c9713a4445fcd57976186575d003c82
#
_cell.length_a   1.000
_cell.length_b   1.000
_cell.length_c   1.000
_cell.angle_alpha   90.00
_cell.angle_beta   90.00
_cell.angle_gamma   90.00
#
_symmetry.space_group_name_H-M   'P 1'
#
loop_
_entity.id
_entity.type
_entity.pdbx_description
1 polymer ?
#
loop_
_entity_poly.entity_id
_entity_poly.type
_entity_poly.pdbx_seq_one_letter_code
_entity_poly.pdbx_strand_id
1 'polypeptide(L)'
;FGLIGGASEGRALIKAMADLPVQLYVSVATEYGAELIEAQDNLTIMAERMDLAKMRQFLQEHKPSCVIDATHPYAAIVTATVQEAGASENAKYIRLLRPVGEAGNYITVHDFPEAVELLNQVEGNIFLTTGSKNLRDFTAVKDYKERIALRVLPMESSLLSALELGYKPANIVCMQGPFSKELNIAMLKKFKSKFMVTKDSGEVGG
;
A
#
# COMPACT_ATOMS: atom_id res chain seq x y z
N PHE A 1 9.57 13.89 16.36
CA PHE A 1 9.62 12.62 15.62
C PHE A 1 9.38 12.87 14.14
N GLY A 2 10.14 12.19 13.27
CA GLY A 2 9.86 12.12 11.83
C GLY A 2 9.15 10.80 11.54
N LEU A 3 7.97 10.84 10.89
CA LEU A 3 7.24 9.66 10.45
C LEU A 3 7.19 9.64 8.93
N ILE A 4 7.60 8.55 8.32
CA ILE A 4 7.55 8.34 6.87
C ILE A 4 6.49 7.28 6.56
N GLY A 5 5.45 7.68 5.84
CA GLY A 5 4.41 6.78 5.34
C GLY A 5 3.00 7.09 5.82
N GLY A 6 2.05 6.98 4.90
CA GLY A 6 0.61 7.16 5.11
C GLY A 6 -0.17 5.83 5.15
N ALA A 7 0.50 4.71 5.39
CA ALA A 7 -0.15 3.41 5.54
C ALA A 7 -1.03 3.37 6.82
N SER A 8 -1.87 2.35 6.93
CA SER A 8 -2.79 2.18 8.08
C SER A 8 -2.08 2.26 9.42
N GLU A 9 -0.89 1.66 9.53
CA GLU A 9 -0.07 1.67 10.74
C GLU A 9 0.46 3.06 11.08
N GLY A 10 0.90 3.81 10.06
CA GLY A 10 1.31 5.20 10.23
C GLY A 10 0.18 6.05 10.77
N ARG A 11 -1.03 5.93 10.22
CA ARG A 11 -2.21 6.65 10.70
C ARG A 11 -2.60 6.24 12.12
N ALA A 12 -2.56 4.94 12.44
CA ALA A 12 -2.83 4.47 13.78
C ALA A 12 -1.82 5.02 14.81
N LEU A 13 -0.53 5.06 14.45
CA LEU A 13 0.51 5.63 15.28
C LEU A 13 0.31 7.15 15.48
N ILE A 14 0.02 7.91 14.41
CA ILE A 14 -0.28 9.35 14.48
C ILE A 14 -1.42 9.59 15.47
N LYS A 15 -2.51 8.85 15.34
CA LYS A 15 -3.66 8.95 16.25
C LYS A 15 -3.31 8.63 17.71
N ALA A 16 -2.50 7.60 17.94
CA ALA A 16 -2.04 7.23 19.27
C ALA A 16 -1.10 8.26 19.91
N MET A 17 -0.47 9.13 19.10
CA MET A 17 0.45 10.18 19.57
C MET A 17 -0.21 11.56 19.67
N ALA A 18 -1.51 11.68 19.44
CA ALA A 18 -2.21 12.97 19.40
C ALA A 18 -2.08 13.77 20.71
N ASP A 19 -2.22 13.10 21.84
CA ASP A 19 -2.18 13.73 23.17
C ASP A 19 -0.78 13.75 23.82
N LEU A 20 0.24 13.30 23.08
CA LEU A 20 1.61 13.29 23.59
C LEU A 20 2.29 14.66 23.39
N PRO A 21 3.13 15.10 24.33
CA PRO A 21 3.87 16.37 24.22
C PRO A 21 5.06 16.24 23.26
N VAL A 22 4.79 15.87 22.00
CA VAL A 22 5.81 15.65 20.97
C VAL A 22 5.37 16.32 19.66
N GLN A 23 6.33 16.85 18.91
CA GLN A 23 6.08 17.31 17.57
C GLN A 23 6.25 16.16 16.57
N LEU A 24 5.27 15.98 15.70
CA LEU A 24 5.28 14.99 14.62
C LEU A 24 5.45 15.69 13.27
N TYR A 25 6.40 15.22 12.48
CA TYR A 25 6.55 15.58 11.07
C TYR A 25 6.25 14.34 10.24
N VAL A 26 5.21 14.38 9.41
CA VAL A 26 4.75 13.23 8.65
C VAL A 26 4.93 13.48 7.17
N SER A 27 5.69 12.63 6.49
CA SER A 27 5.82 12.63 5.04
C SER A 27 4.97 11.53 4.42
N VAL A 28 4.12 11.92 3.47
CA VAL A 28 3.32 11.03 2.65
C VAL A 28 3.59 11.29 1.16
N ALA A 29 3.39 10.27 0.32
CA ALA A 29 3.79 10.34 -1.08
C ALA A 29 2.85 11.19 -1.96
N THR A 30 1.63 11.50 -1.48
CA THR A 30 0.57 12.15 -2.27
C THR A 30 -0.33 13.02 -1.41
N GLU A 31 -0.95 14.04 -2.01
CA GLU A 31 -2.01 14.85 -1.39
C GLU A 31 -3.15 13.97 -0.84
N TYR A 32 -3.58 12.99 -1.62
CA TYR A 32 -4.59 12.03 -1.17
C TYR A 32 -4.18 11.27 0.11
N GLY A 33 -2.89 10.92 0.24
CA GLY A 33 -2.36 10.32 1.47
C GLY A 33 -2.44 11.27 2.66
N ALA A 34 -2.26 12.57 2.44
CA ALA A 34 -2.39 13.60 3.46
C ALA A 34 -3.85 13.81 3.90
N GLU A 35 -4.80 13.79 2.97
CA GLU A 35 -6.24 13.91 3.25
C GLU A 35 -6.78 12.80 4.18
N LEU A 36 -6.11 11.64 4.19
CA LEU A 36 -6.48 10.51 5.04
C LEU A 36 -5.99 10.63 6.50
N ILE A 37 -5.25 11.67 6.81
CA ILE A 37 -4.69 11.92 8.15
C ILE A 37 -5.50 13.03 8.82
N GLU A 38 -6.06 12.73 10.00
CA GLU A 38 -6.78 13.70 10.80
C GLU A 38 -5.82 14.81 11.30
N ALA A 39 -6.23 16.05 11.19
CA ALA A 39 -5.46 17.19 11.67
C ALA A 39 -5.30 17.15 13.21
N GLN A 40 -4.09 17.47 13.68
CA GLN A 40 -3.74 17.50 15.11
C GLN A 40 -2.80 18.70 15.37
N ASP A 41 -2.86 19.28 16.56
CA ASP A 41 -2.06 20.47 16.90
C ASP A 41 -0.55 20.20 16.90
N ASN A 42 -0.15 18.97 17.18
CA ASN A 42 1.25 18.54 17.24
C ASN A 42 1.77 17.94 15.92
N LEU A 43 1.02 18.09 14.80
CA LEU A 43 1.28 17.44 13.54
C LEU A 43 1.59 18.41 12.40
N THR A 44 2.66 18.14 11.67
CA THR A 44 2.97 18.81 10.40
C THR A 44 3.03 17.74 9.31
N ILE A 45 2.19 17.89 8.27
CA ILE A 45 2.10 16.94 7.16
C ILE A 45 2.80 17.53 5.92
N MET A 46 3.61 16.71 5.26
CA MET A 46 4.27 17.01 4.00
C MET A 46 3.81 15.98 2.95
N ALA A 47 3.04 16.45 1.98
CA ALA A 47 2.51 15.62 0.88
C ALA A 47 3.50 15.61 -0.29
N GLU A 48 4.69 15.07 -0.06
CA GLU A 48 5.75 15.03 -1.06
C GLU A 48 6.55 13.74 -0.98
N ARG A 49 6.92 13.21 -2.15
CA ARG A 49 7.91 12.12 -2.22
C ARG A 49 9.28 12.71 -1.96
N MET A 50 9.92 12.23 -0.90
CA MET A 50 11.28 12.59 -0.58
C MET A 50 12.26 11.61 -1.23
N ASP A 51 13.17 12.13 -2.05
CA ASP A 51 14.39 11.44 -2.42
C ASP A 51 15.42 11.50 -1.28
N LEU A 52 16.60 10.91 -1.48
CA LEU A 52 17.64 10.87 -0.46
C LEU A 52 18.11 12.29 -0.04
N ALA A 53 18.25 13.21 -1.00
CA ALA A 53 18.72 14.56 -0.73
C ALA A 53 17.71 15.36 0.11
N LYS A 54 16.44 15.31 -0.27
CA LYS A 54 15.35 15.94 0.48
C LYS A 54 15.17 15.33 1.87
N MET A 55 15.31 14.01 1.99
CA MET A 55 15.23 13.33 3.28
C MET A 55 16.35 13.78 4.22
N ARG A 56 17.60 13.89 3.73
CA ARG A 56 18.73 14.41 4.50
C ARG A 56 18.49 15.85 4.91
N GLN A 57 18.06 16.71 3.98
CA GLN A 57 17.75 18.11 4.28
C GLN A 57 16.68 18.19 5.39
N PHE A 58 15.61 17.42 5.27
CA PHE A 58 14.57 17.35 6.30
C PHE A 58 15.13 16.96 7.68
N LEU A 59 15.99 15.93 7.74
CA LEU A 59 16.61 15.49 9.00
C LEU A 59 17.53 16.55 9.60
N GLN A 60 18.26 17.30 8.76
CA GLN A 60 19.15 18.40 9.20
C GLN A 60 18.37 19.60 9.73
N GLU A 61 17.25 19.96 9.08
CA GLU A 61 16.41 21.10 9.44
C GLU A 61 15.61 20.84 10.73
N HIS A 62 14.97 19.69 10.82
CA HIS A 62 14.05 19.38 11.92
C HIS A 62 14.68 18.60 13.08
N LYS A 63 15.83 17.99 12.86
CA LYS A 63 16.60 17.19 13.85
C LYS A 63 15.70 16.32 14.74
N PRO A 64 14.86 15.46 14.12
CA PRO A 64 13.95 14.63 14.89
C PRO A 64 14.74 13.68 15.79
N SER A 65 14.29 13.47 17.01
CA SER A 65 14.91 12.52 17.96
C SER A 65 14.82 11.06 17.47
N CYS A 66 13.89 10.79 16.54
CA CYS A 66 13.71 9.47 15.95
C CYS A 66 12.99 9.61 14.61
N VAL A 67 13.38 8.79 13.65
CA VAL A 67 12.69 8.59 12.37
C VAL A 67 11.98 7.26 12.38
N ILE A 68 10.66 7.29 12.15
CA ILE A 68 9.82 6.09 12.15
C ILE A 68 9.41 5.82 10.70
N ASP A 69 9.82 4.68 10.17
CA ASP A 69 9.41 4.20 8.86
C ASP A 69 8.17 3.31 9.01
N ALA A 70 7.02 3.87 8.68
CA ALA A 70 5.71 3.21 8.64
C ALA A 70 5.23 3.03 7.19
N THR A 71 6.14 2.90 6.24
CA THR A 71 5.78 2.64 4.84
C THR A 71 5.30 1.20 4.65
N HIS A 72 4.55 1.00 3.56
CA HIS A 72 4.07 -0.33 3.21
C HIS A 72 5.23 -1.34 3.08
N PRO A 73 5.10 -2.61 3.50
CA PRO A 73 6.16 -3.62 3.42
C PRO A 73 6.84 -3.73 2.06
N TYR A 74 6.09 -3.52 0.97
CA TYR A 74 6.62 -3.56 -0.41
C TYR A 74 7.21 -2.23 -0.91
N ALA A 75 7.34 -1.22 -0.07
CA ALA A 75 7.95 0.07 -0.43
C ALA A 75 9.47 0.05 -0.22
N ALA A 76 10.17 -0.95 -0.75
CA ALA A 76 11.59 -1.21 -0.51
C ALA A 76 12.49 0.00 -0.82
N ILE A 77 12.21 0.74 -1.90
CA ILE A 77 13.00 1.92 -2.29
C ILE A 77 12.93 3.00 -1.22
N VAL A 78 11.73 3.36 -0.74
CA VAL A 78 11.57 4.38 0.30
C VAL A 78 12.20 3.92 1.61
N THR A 79 12.02 2.66 1.99
CA THR A 79 12.66 2.08 3.18
C THR A 79 14.18 2.23 3.12
N ALA A 80 14.81 1.86 2.00
CA ALA A 80 16.25 2.00 1.81
C ALA A 80 16.68 3.48 1.90
N THR A 81 15.93 4.38 1.28
CA THR A 81 16.20 5.83 1.32
C THR A 81 16.15 6.37 2.76
N VAL A 82 15.15 5.98 3.54
CA VAL A 82 15.00 6.42 4.95
C VAL A 82 16.12 5.87 5.82
N GLN A 83 16.51 4.61 5.63
CA GLN A 83 17.61 3.99 6.35
C GLN A 83 18.96 4.68 6.04
N GLU A 84 19.22 4.94 4.75
CA GLU A 84 20.45 5.61 4.32
C GLU A 84 20.52 7.05 4.85
N ALA A 85 19.46 7.82 4.70
CA ALA A 85 19.37 9.17 5.25
C ALA A 85 19.54 9.19 6.77
N GLY A 86 18.85 8.32 7.48
CA GLY A 86 18.94 8.18 8.93
C GLY A 86 20.37 7.86 9.39
N ALA A 87 21.01 6.91 8.74
CA ALA A 87 22.39 6.55 9.04
C ALA A 87 23.38 7.71 8.79
N SER A 88 23.22 8.44 7.67
CA SER A 88 24.12 9.56 7.33
C SER A 88 23.99 10.75 8.27
N GLU A 89 22.79 11.00 8.83
CA GLU A 89 22.52 12.10 9.75
C GLU A 89 22.52 11.65 11.23
N ASN A 90 22.95 10.40 11.50
CA ASN A 90 23.00 9.81 12.84
C ASN A 90 21.65 9.87 13.59
N ALA A 91 20.55 9.77 12.85
CA ALA A 91 19.20 9.77 13.41
C ALA A 91 18.80 8.36 13.83
N LYS A 92 18.14 8.24 15.01
CA LYS A 92 17.58 6.97 15.46
C LYS A 92 16.50 6.51 14.46
N TYR A 93 16.65 5.29 13.93
CA TYR A 93 15.70 4.69 12.99
C TYR A 93 14.87 3.59 13.65
N ILE A 94 13.57 3.61 13.41
CA ILE A 94 12.63 2.56 13.84
C ILE A 94 11.79 2.16 12.63
N ARG A 95 11.73 0.87 12.34
CA ARG A 95 10.79 0.31 11.36
C ARG A 95 9.52 -0.15 12.08
N LEU A 96 8.37 0.39 11.68
CA LEU A 96 7.07 -0.11 12.13
C LEU A 96 6.63 -1.24 11.20
N LEU A 97 6.64 -2.46 11.71
CA LEU A 97 6.23 -3.65 10.96
C LEU A 97 4.81 -4.05 11.35
N ARG A 98 4.06 -4.55 10.40
CA ARG A 98 2.81 -5.26 10.65
C ARG A 98 3.09 -6.61 11.28
N PRO A 99 2.24 -7.08 12.20
CA PRO A 99 2.22 -8.50 12.55
C PRO A 99 2.01 -9.33 11.28
N VAL A 100 2.72 -10.42 11.16
CA VAL A 100 2.45 -11.42 10.11
C VAL A 100 1.09 -12.01 10.43
N GLY A 101 0.15 -11.99 9.47
CA GLY A 101 -1.17 -12.61 9.62
C GLY A 101 -1.02 -14.12 9.88
N GLU A 102 -2.01 -14.72 10.53
CA GLU A 102 -2.05 -16.18 10.70
C GLU A 102 -2.04 -16.86 9.34
N ALA A 103 -1.24 -17.92 9.22
CA ALA A 103 -1.18 -18.74 8.01
C ALA A 103 -2.55 -19.37 7.75
N GLY A 104 -3.24 -18.85 6.72
CA GLY A 104 -4.51 -19.41 6.24
C GLY A 104 -4.29 -20.57 5.25
N ASN A 105 -5.37 -21.20 4.84
CA ASN A 105 -5.35 -22.24 3.81
C ASN A 105 -5.33 -21.60 2.41
N TYR A 106 -4.19 -21.00 2.03
CA TYR A 106 -3.97 -20.32 0.74
C TYR A 106 -2.65 -20.76 0.10
N ILE A 107 -2.53 -20.54 -1.20
CA ILE A 107 -1.31 -20.80 -1.96
C ILE A 107 -0.46 -19.55 -1.95
N THR A 108 0.76 -19.67 -1.44
CA THR A 108 1.76 -18.59 -1.50
C THR A 108 2.63 -18.78 -2.74
N VAL A 109 2.87 -17.70 -3.45
CA VAL A 109 3.76 -17.64 -4.61
C VAL A 109 4.83 -16.57 -4.38
N HIS A 110 5.98 -16.71 -5.03
CA HIS A 110 7.11 -15.80 -4.83
C HIS A 110 6.96 -14.47 -5.57
N ASP A 111 6.29 -14.50 -6.72
CA ASP A 111 6.13 -13.32 -7.58
C ASP A 111 4.84 -13.39 -8.42
N PHE A 112 4.60 -12.34 -9.22
CA PHE A 112 3.42 -12.28 -10.09
C PHE A 112 3.51 -13.22 -11.30
N PRO A 113 4.68 -13.44 -11.95
CA PRO A 113 4.83 -14.47 -12.98
C PRO A 113 4.37 -15.85 -12.52
N GLU A 114 4.80 -16.32 -11.34
CA GLU A 114 4.35 -17.60 -10.78
C GLU A 114 2.84 -17.62 -10.52
N ALA A 115 2.27 -16.50 -10.01
CA ALA A 115 0.82 -16.38 -9.86
C ALA A 115 0.09 -16.52 -11.21
N VAL A 116 0.61 -15.91 -12.27
CA VAL A 116 0.05 -15.98 -13.62
C VAL A 116 0.11 -17.41 -14.17
N GLU A 117 1.21 -18.12 -13.98
CA GLU A 117 1.33 -19.53 -14.39
C GLU A 117 0.27 -20.39 -13.71
N LEU A 118 0.08 -20.27 -12.42
CA LEU A 118 -0.96 -21.00 -11.69
C LEU A 118 -2.36 -20.66 -12.19
N LEU A 119 -2.64 -19.37 -12.41
CA LEU A 119 -3.94 -18.91 -12.91
C LEU A 119 -4.25 -19.39 -14.33
N ASN A 120 -3.22 -19.67 -15.14
CA ASN A 120 -3.35 -20.23 -16.47
C ASN A 120 -3.61 -21.75 -16.48
N GLN A 121 -3.33 -22.44 -15.37
CA GLN A 121 -3.60 -23.86 -15.20
C GLN A 121 -5.01 -24.15 -14.68
N VAL A 122 -5.75 -23.11 -14.25
CA VAL A 122 -7.07 -23.25 -13.65
C VAL A 122 -8.12 -22.45 -14.40
N GLU A 123 -9.37 -22.88 -14.30
CA GLU A 123 -10.52 -22.19 -14.90
C GLU A 123 -11.35 -21.47 -13.85
N GLY A 124 -11.86 -20.30 -14.21
CA GLY A 124 -12.76 -19.50 -13.40
C GLY A 124 -12.32 -18.04 -13.29
N ASN A 125 -13.22 -17.24 -12.74
CA ASN A 125 -12.97 -15.80 -12.57
C ASN A 125 -12.02 -15.54 -11.42
N ILE A 126 -11.30 -14.44 -11.53
CA ILE A 126 -10.23 -14.01 -10.64
C ILE A 126 -10.57 -12.62 -10.11
N PHE A 127 -10.38 -12.38 -8.84
CA PHE A 127 -10.48 -11.05 -8.24
C PHE A 127 -9.09 -10.59 -7.78
N LEU A 128 -8.56 -9.53 -8.42
CA LEU A 128 -7.25 -8.97 -8.07
C LEU A 128 -7.41 -7.84 -7.05
N THR A 129 -6.65 -7.91 -5.96
CA THR A 129 -6.53 -6.85 -4.95
C THR A 129 -5.09 -6.36 -4.79
N THR A 130 -4.26 -6.60 -5.82
CA THR A 130 -2.82 -6.27 -5.83
C THR A 130 -2.52 -4.80 -6.11
N GLY A 131 -3.54 -4.00 -6.44
CA GLY A 131 -3.42 -2.59 -6.81
C GLY A 131 -3.01 -2.39 -8.28
N SER A 132 -2.95 -1.11 -8.73
CA SER A 132 -2.78 -0.78 -10.16
C SER A 132 -1.37 -1.03 -10.72
N LYS A 133 -0.33 -1.00 -9.88
CA LYS A 133 1.07 -1.09 -10.34
C LYS A 133 1.45 -2.41 -11.01
N ASN A 134 0.75 -3.49 -10.67
CA ASN A 134 1.07 -4.85 -11.14
C ASN A 134 0.03 -5.40 -12.13
N LEU A 135 -0.92 -4.59 -12.59
CA LEU A 135 -1.97 -5.04 -13.52
C LEU A 135 -1.40 -5.53 -14.85
N ARG A 136 -0.26 -4.97 -15.29
CA ARG A 136 0.41 -5.40 -16.53
C ARG A 136 0.83 -6.86 -16.49
N ASP A 137 1.33 -7.34 -15.35
CA ASP A 137 1.76 -8.74 -15.21
C ASP A 137 0.61 -9.70 -15.46
N PHE A 138 -0.58 -9.35 -14.98
CA PHE A 138 -1.80 -10.17 -15.11
C PHE A 138 -2.45 -10.12 -16.49
N THR A 139 -1.97 -9.28 -17.42
CA THR A 139 -2.44 -9.35 -18.83
C THR A 139 -1.96 -10.61 -19.54
N ALA A 140 -0.99 -11.34 -18.97
CA ALA A 140 -0.55 -12.64 -19.45
C ALA A 140 -1.45 -13.80 -19.00
N VAL A 141 -2.45 -13.57 -18.18
CA VAL A 141 -3.49 -14.55 -17.86
C VAL A 141 -4.38 -14.75 -19.08
N LYS A 142 -4.60 -16.01 -19.47
CA LYS A 142 -5.50 -16.34 -20.57
C LYS A 142 -6.90 -15.80 -20.32
N ASP A 143 -7.46 -15.13 -21.32
CA ASP A 143 -8.78 -14.48 -21.28
C ASP A 143 -8.91 -13.46 -20.12
N TYR A 144 -7.83 -12.76 -19.76
CA TYR A 144 -7.79 -11.86 -18.61
C TYR A 144 -8.90 -10.80 -18.64
N LYS A 145 -9.28 -10.28 -19.81
CA LYS A 145 -10.34 -9.26 -19.96
C LYS A 145 -11.71 -9.77 -19.48
N GLU A 146 -11.95 -11.06 -19.66
CA GLU A 146 -13.20 -11.74 -19.26
C GLU A 146 -13.13 -12.25 -17.83
N ARG A 147 -12.00 -12.87 -17.48
CA ARG A 147 -11.82 -13.60 -16.22
C ARG A 147 -11.48 -12.71 -15.03
N ILE A 148 -10.84 -11.56 -15.27
CA ILE A 148 -10.33 -10.74 -14.18
C ILE A 148 -11.27 -9.59 -13.86
N ALA A 149 -11.71 -9.52 -12.60
CA ALA A 149 -12.19 -8.32 -11.95
C ALA A 149 -11.10 -7.82 -10.98
N LEU A 150 -11.02 -6.52 -10.79
CA LEU A 150 -9.94 -5.94 -10.00
C LEU A 150 -10.42 -4.79 -9.10
N ARG A 151 -9.70 -4.58 -8.01
CA ARG A 151 -9.91 -3.47 -7.10
C ARG A 151 -8.62 -2.63 -7.01
N VAL A 152 -8.79 -1.33 -7.27
CA VAL A 152 -7.71 -0.34 -7.24
C VAL A 152 -8.11 0.85 -6.37
N LEU A 153 -7.16 1.71 -6.03
CA LEU A 153 -7.46 2.97 -5.37
C LEU A 153 -8.34 3.87 -6.23
N PRO A 154 -9.20 4.72 -5.63
CA PRO A 154 -10.06 5.67 -6.34
C PRO A 154 -9.26 6.89 -6.84
N MET A 155 -8.17 6.62 -7.55
CA MET A 155 -7.29 7.60 -8.16
C MET A 155 -7.42 7.51 -9.68
N GLU A 156 -7.47 8.66 -10.36
CA GLU A 156 -7.55 8.72 -11.83
C GLU A 156 -6.47 7.87 -12.49
N SER A 157 -5.22 7.99 -12.04
CA SER A 157 -4.09 7.22 -12.56
C SER A 157 -4.28 5.71 -12.42
N SER A 158 -4.91 5.25 -11.34
CA SER A 158 -5.18 3.81 -11.12
C SER A 158 -6.23 3.28 -12.08
N LEU A 159 -7.30 4.06 -12.31
CA LEU A 159 -8.35 3.73 -13.25
C LEU A 159 -7.82 3.76 -14.70
N LEU A 160 -7.12 4.81 -15.10
CA LEU A 160 -6.53 4.94 -16.42
C LEU A 160 -5.57 3.79 -16.73
N SER A 161 -4.69 3.43 -15.79
CA SER A 161 -3.78 2.29 -15.97
C SER A 161 -4.53 0.97 -16.25
N ALA A 162 -5.66 0.74 -15.59
CA ALA A 162 -6.46 -0.46 -15.83
C ALA A 162 -7.14 -0.42 -17.22
N LEU A 163 -7.69 0.74 -17.61
CA LEU A 163 -8.37 0.92 -18.89
C LEU A 163 -7.39 0.81 -20.07
N GLU A 164 -6.21 1.43 -19.97
CA GLU A 164 -5.15 1.36 -20.99
C GLU A 164 -4.65 -0.06 -21.22
N LEU A 165 -4.62 -0.88 -20.17
CA LEU A 165 -4.30 -2.30 -20.27
C LEU A 165 -5.47 -3.14 -20.83
N GLY A 166 -6.63 -2.55 -21.08
CA GLY A 166 -7.78 -3.20 -21.68
C GLY A 166 -8.67 -3.99 -20.73
N TYR A 167 -8.56 -3.79 -19.42
CA TYR A 167 -9.52 -4.34 -18.48
C TYR A 167 -10.90 -3.73 -18.69
N LYS A 168 -11.96 -4.55 -18.59
CA LYS A 168 -13.33 -4.09 -18.80
C LYS A 168 -13.77 -3.13 -17.69
N PRO A 169 -14.32 -1.96 -18.00
CA PRO A 169 -14.81 -1.02 -16.99
C PRO A 169 -15.78 -1.64 -15.99
N ALA A 170 -16.64 -2.57 -16.44
CA ALA A 170 -17.58 -3.28 -15.59
C ALA A 170 -16.93 -4.19 -14.53
N ASN A 171 -15.66 -4.52 -14.71
CA ASN A 171 -14.87 -5.37 -13.83
C ASN A 171 -13.89 -4.57 -12.95
N ILE A 172 -13.94 -3.24 -12.98
CA ILE A 172 -13.05 -2.37 -12.20
C ILE A 172 -13.82 -1.80 -11.01
N VAL A 173 -13.28 -1.98 -9.82
CA VAL A 173 -13.76 -1.37 -8.57
C VAL A 173 -12.72 -0.38 -8.08
N CYS A 174 -13.09 0.90 -7.99
CA CYS A 174 -12.25 1.94 -7.41
C CYS A 174 -12.72 2.20 -5.99
N MET A 175 -11.95 1.75 -4.98
CA MET A 175 -12.34 1.88 -3.59
C MET A 175 -11.13 1.92 -2.66
N GLN A 176 -11.22 2.78 -1.64
CA GLN A 176 -10.24 2.88 -0.56
C GLN A 176 -10.58 1.89 0.56
N GLY A 177 -9.57 1.13 1.01
CA GLY A 177 -9.67 0.29 2.22
C GLY A 177 -9.56 1.10 3.53
N PRO A 178 -9.63 0.43 4.68
CA PRO A 178 -9.69 -1.03 4.84
C PRO A 178 -11.04 -1.65 4.48
N PHE A 179 -11.07 -2.94 4.20
CA PHE A 179 -12.26 -3.66 3.74
C PHE A 179 -12.68 -4.71 4.77
N SER A 180 -13.98 -4.78 5.07
CA SER A 180 -14.50 -5.85 5.91
C SER A 180 -14.52 -7.19 5.16
N LYS A 181 -14.55 -8.29 5.91
CA LYS A 181 -14.69 -9.64 5.36
C LYS A 181 -15.96 -9.78 4.52
N GLU A 182 -17.08 -9.21 4.99
CA GLU A 182 -18.38 -9.25 4.32
C GLU A 182 -18.33 -8.57 2.96
N LEU A 183 -17.67 -7.41 2.88
CA LEU A 183 -17.50 -6.67 1.63
C LEU A 183 -16.62 -7.44 0.64
N ASN A 184 -15.52 -8.04 1.09
CA ASN A 184 -14.69 -8.89 0.24
C ASN A 184 -15.48 -10.09 -0.30
N ILE A 185 -16.27 -10.77 0.54
CA ILE A 185 -17.14 -11.87 0.13
C ILE A 185 -18.20 -11.40 -0.88
N ALA A 186 -18.81 -10.23 -0.65
CA ALA A 186 -19.79 -9.67 -1.57
C ALA A 186 -19.20 -9.39 -2.95
N MET A 187 -17.97 -8.85 -3.02
CA MET A 187 -17.27 -8.63 -4.29
C MET A 187 -16.94 -9.94 -5.00
N LEU A 188 -16.41 -10.94 -4.29
CA LEU A 188 -16.15 -12.26 -4.86
C LEU A 188 -17.42 -12.89 -5.46
N LYS A 189 -18.55 -12.80 -4.77
CA LYS A 189 -19.85 -13.25 -5.26
C LYS A 189 -20.32 -12.45 -6.48
N LYS A 190 -20.21 -11.11 -6.44
CA LYS A 190 -20.60 -10.20 -7.54
C LYS A 190 -19.91 -10.57 -8.84
N PHE A 191 -18.60 -10.82 -8.79
CA PHE A 191 -17.77 -11.15 -9.95
C PHE A 191 -17.68 -12.67 -10.22
N LYS A 192 -18.39 -13.49 -9.44
CA LYS A 192 -18.35 -14.96 -9.52
C LYS A 192 -16.90 -15.49 -9.49
N SER A 193 -16.05 -14.87 -8.68
CA SER A 193 -14.63 -15.18 -8.61
C SER A 193 -14.41 -16.48 -7.83
N LYS A 194 -13.65 -17.40 -8.43
CA LYS A 194 -13.18 -18.62 -7.77
C LYS A 194 -11.85 -18.39 -7.05
N PHE A 195 -11.07 -17.42 -7.52
CA PHE A 195 -9.75 -17.11 -6.99
C PHE A 195 -9.67 -15.64 -6.59
N MET A 196 -8.95 -15.38 -5.52
CA MET A 196 -8.56 -14.03 -5.11
C MET A 196 -7.03 -13.98 -5.07
N VAL A 197 -6.46 -12.97 -5.71
CA VAL A 197 -5.02 -12.71 -5.63
C VAL A 197 -4.79 -11.44 -4.85
N THR A 198 -4.02 -11.55 -3.79
CA THR A 198 -3.66 -10.45 -2.91
C THR A 198 -2.17 -10.46 -2.62
N LYS A 199 -1.65 -9.35 -2.11
CA LYS A 199 -0.30 -9.30 -1.56
C LYS A 199 -0.34 -9.77 -0.12
N ASP A 200 0.65 -10.55 0.29
CA ASP A 200 0.84 -10.86 1.69
C ASP A 200 1.43 -9.63 2.39
N SER A 201 0.56 -8.78 2.90
CA SER A 201 0.93 -7.51 3.54
C SER A 201 0.65 -7.48 5.04
N GLY A 202 0.40 -8.64 5.66
CA GLY A 202 0.04 -8.77 7.08
C GLY A 202 -1.45 -8.52 7.36
N GLU A 203 -1.86 -8.55 8.64
CA GLU A 203 -3.27 -8.60 9.08
C GLU A 203 -4.19 -7.50 8.54
N VAL A 204 -3.68 -6.33 8.17
CA VAL A 204 -4.49 -5.15 7.81
C VAL A 204 -4.38 -4.78 6.33
N GLY A 205 -3.76 -5.58 5.50
CA GLY A 205 -3.27 -5.13 4.20
C GLY A 205 -3.95 -5.67 2.96
N GLY A 206 -4.95 -6.48 3.05
CA GLY A 206 -5.60 -7.13 1.91
C GLY A 206 -6.83 -6.43 1.37
#